data_121384bb8a0af1c7f042ea3c6764654a
#
_entry.id   121384bb8a0af1c7f042ea3c6764654a
#
_cell.length_a   1.000
_cell.length_b   1.000
_cell.length_c   1.000
_cell.angle_alpha   90.00
_cell.angle_beta   90.00
_cell.angle_gamma   90.00
#
_symmetry.space_group_name_H-M   'P 1'
#
loop_
_entity.id
_entity.type
_entity.pdbx_description
1 polymer ?
#
loop_
_entity_poly.entity_id
_entity_poly.type
_entity_poly.pdbx_seq_one_letter_code
_entity_poly.pdbx_strand_id
1 'polypeptide(L)'
;MAPGLALAMICLSATTGCGLVGDDDSDASGTPRAGGSAVFLLPGEPRGLDPFSASYPNVADGNRMSALYDVLVWTEPATGTVHPKLAESLTSDAQYTNWTLTLRAGLRFSDGSVLDAAAVKATWDAHRDPTVNSLVGGVLRDVKLILVSDLQLRIELPSANANFDHMVARNLAFVAPTKFVSTPEGRAALKRTPIGAGPFKLAAWEPGKDLRMVRNENYWQKGLPHLDELVFRVDRNIAAAPESIAKSRADITVTTDPTVLGDARDKDLTVDETLLNGGLMIAFNLRKPPFDNADARRAIALALSGEELNRRFYKGLGVQARGIFNASSPLANVNLAAVENKPPQAGELFAKLTSNGQKPFVFHYLVPDSPKSRDIAEYIRRTLAGYPGVTMIVDVVDIASLVTRTSAKHDFEATVFQLWADDVEPSMHQFLITGGINNITGYSNSAVDKALGEGRLSPDPKVRRDAYTRVQTALNRDMPFWVYLEASAAAVHSRHITGVEPFNDGLVHFDRITRSTAD
;
A
#
# COMPACT_ATOMS: atom_id res chain seq x y z
N MET A 1 -14.69 -70.37 -9.24
CA MET A 1 -15.82 -70.84 -8.40
C MET A 1 -16.38 -69.56 -7.73
N ALA A 2 -17.48 -69.09 -8.22
CA ALA A 2 -18.44 -68.26 -7.51
C ALA A 2 -19.45 -69.24 -6.85
N PRO A 3 -20.37 -68.90 -5.96
CA PRO A 3 -21.17 -67.64 -5.85
C PRO A 3 -21.30 -67.17 -4.39
N GLY A 4 -22.02 -66.19 -3.99
CA GLY A 4 -23.33 -65.71 -4.33
C GLY A 4 -23.81 -64.54 -3.45
N LEU A 5 -24.82 -63.88 -3.96
CA LEU A 5 -25.69 -62.85 -3.44
C LEU A 5 -26.28 -63.11 -2.04
N ALA A 6 -26.55 -61.99 -1.31
CA ALA A 6 -27.87 -61.84 -0.72
C ALA A 6 -28.10 -60.35 -0.29
N LEU A 7 -29.16 -59.79 -0.82
CA LEU A 7 -29.89 -58.57 -0.54
C LEU A 7 -30.79 -58.77 0.66
N ALA A 8 -30.87 -57.82 1.60
CA ALA A 8 -32.06 -57.69 2.46
C ALA A 8 -32.27 -56.26 2.91
N MET A 9 -33.36 -55.72 2.47
CA MET A 9 -34.05 -54.51 2.89
C MET A 9 -34.91 -54.85 4.12
N ILE A 10 -35.09 -53.90 5.08
CA ILE A 10 -36.38 -53.69 5.80
C ILE A 10 -36.24 -52.55 6.86
N CYS A 11 -36.96 -51.50 6.62
CA CYS A 11 -37.87 -50.66 7.40
C CYS A 11 -37.65 -50.23 8.87
N LEU A 12 -37.73 -48.93 9.00
CA LEU A 12 -38.54 -48.07 9.93
C LEU A 12 -38.71 -48.51 11.40
N SER A 13 -38.28 -47.62 12.30
CA SER A 13 -39.12 -47.16 13.44
C SER A 13 -38.60 -45.83 14.01
N ALA A 14 -39.47 -44.88 14.12
CA ALA A 14 -39.29 -43.61 14.81
C ALA A 14 -39.45 -43.81 16.33
N THR A 15 -38.56 -43.19 17.12
CA THR A 15 -38.87 -42.84 18.51
C THR A 15 -38.26 -41.48 18.84
N THR A 16 -39.14 -40.57 19.22
CA THR A 16 -38.92 -39.25 19.81
C THR A 16 -38.13 -39.37 21.13
N GLY A 17 -37.11 -38.51 21.27
CA GLY A 17 -36.42 -38.30 22.55
C GLY A 17 -35.83 -36.87 22.57
N CYS A 18 -36.48 -35.99 23.31
CA CYS A 18 -35.97 -34.64 23.65
C CYS A 18 -34.67 -34.72 24.44
N GLY A 19 -33.66 -33.99 24.01
CA GLY A 19 -32.45 -33.71 24.79
C GLY A 19 -31.91 -32.37 24.35
N LEU A 20 -32.23 -31.32 25.09
CA LEU A 20 -31.65 -29.98 25.00
C LEU A 20 -30.18 -30.06 25.38
N VAL A 21 -29.30 -29.86 24.44
CA VAL A 21 -27.94 -29.29 24.68
C VAL A 21 -27.80 -28.18 23.66
N GLY A 22 -27.81 -26.94 24.14
CA GLY A 22 -27.54 -25.79 23.33
C GLY A 22 -26.04 -25.73 23.05
N ASP A 23 -25.67 -25.86 21.80
CA ASP A 23 -24.46 -25.27 21.25
C ASP A 23 -24.88 -23.99 20.52
N ASP A 24 -24.76 -22.86 21.24
CA ASP A 24 -24.83 -21.52 20.67
C ASP A 24 -23.52 -21.23 19.95
N ASP A 25 -23.30 -21.81 18.79
CA ASP A 25 -22.45 -21.25 17.75
C ASP A 25 -23.36 -20.57 16.71
N SER A 26 -23.83 -19.38 17.07
CA SER A 26 -24.46 -18.48 16.12
C SER A 26 -23.40 -17.89 15.20
N ASP A 27 -23.06 -18.63 14.13
CA ASP A 27 -22.46 -18.06 12.93
C ASP A 27 -23.40 -16.98 12.40
N ALA A 28 -23.06 -15.71 12.67
CA ALA A 28 -23.76 -14.54 12.15
C ALA A 28 -23.43 -14.32 10.67
N SER A 29 -23.55 -15.36 9.84
CA SER A 29 -23.49 -15.27 8.37
C SER A 29 -24.87 -15.04 7.81
N GLY A 30 -25.34 -13.79 7.90
CA GLY A 30 -26.54 -13.36 7.16
C GLY A 30 -26.32 -13.58 5.66
N THR A 31 -27.39 -14.03 4.96
CA THR A 31 -27.30 -14.29 3.51
C THR A 31 -26.92 -13.01 2.77
N PRO A 32 -25.89 -13.01 1.90
CA PRO A 32 -25.51 -11.85 1.10
C PRO A 32 -26.69 -11.33 0.29
N ARG A 33 -27.00 -10.05 0.39
CA ARG A 33 -28.11 -9.42 -0.32
C ARG A 33 -27.57 -8.44 -1.36
N ALA A 34 -28.08 -8.53 -2.59
CA ALA A 34 -27.85 -7.50 -3.60
C ALA A 34 -28.65 -6.24 -3.27
N GLY A 35 -28.06 -5.08 -3.51
CA GLY A 35 -28.67 -3.77 -3.29
C GLY A 35 -28.14 -3.04 -2.06
N GLY A 36 -28.68 -1.85 -1.81
CA GLY A 36 -28.29 -0.99 -0.69
C GLY A 36 -27.03 -0.16 -0.94
N SER A 37 -26.56 0.51 0.12
CA SER A 37 -25.42 1.42 0.05
C SER A 37 -24.40 1.14 1.16
N ALA A 38 -23.14 1.51 0.90
CA ALA A 38 -22.09 1.54 1.93
C ALA A 38 -21.39 2.90 1.97
N VAL A 39 -21.07 3.35 3.19
CA VAL A 39 -20.31 4.57 3.44
C VAL A 39 -18.86 4.22 3.82
N PHE A 40 -17.92 4.67 2.99
CA PHE A 40 -16.50 4.46 3.17
C PHE A 40 -15.82 5.75 3.67
N LEU A 41 -15.20 5.72 4.85
CA LEU A 41 -14.49 6.87 5.41
C LEU A 41 -13.06 6.95 4.90
N LEU A 42 -12.64 8.14 4.50
CA LEU A 42 -11.29 8.45 4.05
C LEU A 42 -10.75 9.75 4.67
N PRO A 43 -9.44 9.88 4.90
CA PRO A 43 -8.87 11.02 5.64
C PRO A 43 -8.83 12.34 4.87
N GLY A 44 -9.07 12.33 3.56
CA GLY A 44 -8.93 13.54 2.74
C GLY A 44 -9.68 13.50 1.42
N GLU A 45 -9.79 14.68 0.82
CA GLU A 45 -10.35 14.86 -0.52
C GLU A 45 -9.45 14.24 -1.60
N PRO A 46 -10.01 13.78 -2.73
CA PRO A 46 -9.21 13.35 -3.86
C PRO A 46 -8.50 14.56 -4.50
N ARG A 47 -7.25 14.36 -4.94
CA ARG A 47 -6.53 15.36 -5.74
C ARG A 47 -7.11 15.50 -7.15
N GLY A 48 -7.75 14.46 -7.63
CA GLY A 48 -8.44 14.31 -8.90
C GLY A 48 -8.99 12.89 -8.97
N LEU A 49 -9.94 12.66 -9.87
CA LEU A 49 -10.53 11.34 -10.10
C LEU A 49 -10.05 10.73 -11.42
N ASP A 50 -8.87 11.16 -11.88
CA ASP A 50 -8.23 10.68 -13.12
C ASP A 50 -7.00 9.82 -12.81
N PRO A 51 -6.55 8.93 -13.72
CA PRO A 51 -5.41 8.05 -13.51
C PRO A 51 -4.07 8.78 -13.27
N PHE A 52 -3.99 10.07 -13.59
CA PHE A 52 -2.73 10.83 -13.57
C PHE A 52 -2.51 11.59 -12.26
N SER A 53 -3.58 12.14 -11.68
CA SER A 53 -3.56 12.94 -10.44
C SER A 53 -3.65 12.10 -9.19
N ALA A 54 -4.30 10.95 -9.26
CA ALA A 54 -4.46 10.04 -8.13
C ALA A 54 -3.10 9.48 -7.71
N SER A 55 -2.81 9.56 -6.42
CA SER A 55 -1.62 8.92 -5.86
C SER A 55 -1.93 7.46 -5.56
N TYR A 56 -1.61 6.60 -6.50
CA TYR A 56 -1.46 5.19 -6.22
C TYR A 56 -0.08 5.01 -5.61
N PRO A 57 0.15 4.72 -4.49
CA PRO A 57 -0.25 3.81 -3.46
C PRO A 57 -0.91 4.50 -2.25
N ASN A 58 -1.52 5.65 -2.43
CA ASN A 58 -2.28 6.24 -1.34
C ASN A 58 -3.59 5.47 -1.19
N VAL A 59 -3.78 4.85 -0.04
CA VAL A 59 -4.97 4.04 0.29
C VAL A 59 -6.27 4.81 0.05
N ALA A 60 -6.27 6.14 0.24
CA ALA A 60 -7.45 6.97 0.01
C ALA A 60 -7.75 7.16 -1.48
N ASP A 61 -6.77 7.60 -2.28
CA ASP A 61 -6.98 7.80 -3.71
C ASP A 61 -7.16 6.46 -4.42
N GLY A 62 -6.32 5.45 -4.11
CA GLY A 62 -6.37 4.13 -4.72
C GLY A 62 -7.72 3.44 -4.56
N ASN A 63 -8.38 3.56 -3.41
CA ASN A 63 -9.71 2.98 -3.19
C ASN A 63 -10.78 3.66 -4.05
N ARG A 64 -10.76 4.99 -4.18
CA ARG A 64 -11.68 5.69 -5.10
C ARG A 64 -11.46 5.25 -6.56
N MET A 65 -10.18 5.12 -6.94
CA MET A 65 -9.80 4.71 -8.29
C MET A 65 -10.18 3.25 -8.57
N SER A 66 -9.98 2.34 -7.62
CA SER A 66 -10.41 0.94 -7.73
C SER A 66 -11.92 0.82 -7.96
N ALA A 67 -12.74 1.62 -7.26
CA ALA A 67 -14.18 1.63 -7.47
C ALA A 67 -14.59 2.17 -8.85
N LEU A 68 -13.88 3.20 -9.38
CA LEU A 68 -14.23 3.88 -10.63
C LEU A 68 -13.64 3.18 -11.87
N TYR A 69 -12.41 2.67 -11.78
CA TYR A 69 -11.65 2.21 -12.97
C TYR A 69 -11.45 0.71 -13.01
N ASP A 70 -11.55 0.01 -11.86
CA ASP A 70 -11.04 -1.35 -11.68
C ASP A 70 -9.52 -1.42 -12.02
N VAL A 71 -8.92 -2.58 -11.97
CA VAL A 71 -7.49 -2.77 -12.23
C VAL A 71 -7.25 -3.77 -13.36
N LEU A 72 -6.16 -3.59 -14.11
CA LEU A 72 -5.76 -4.56 -15.13
C LEU A 72 -5.41 -5.91 -14.52
N VAL A 73 -4.55 -5.89 -13.50
CA VAL A 73 -4.12 -7.02 -12.67
C VAL A 73 -3.99 -6.55 -11.22
N TRP A 74 -3.97 -7.45 -10.26
CA TRP A 74 -3.87 -7.16 -8.83
C TRP A 74 -2.95 -8.15 -8.12
N THR A 75 -2.34 -7.74 -7.02
CA THR A 75 -1.46 -8.59 -6.20
C THR A 75 -2.23 -9.13 -5.00
N GLU A 76 -2.16 -10.43 -4.80
CA GLU A 76 -2.64 -11.10 -3.59
C GLU A 76 -1.65 -10.84 -2.44
N PRO A 77 -2.06 -10.18 -1.35
CA PRO A 77 -1.12 -9.77 -0.31
C PRO A 77 -0.43 -10.93 0.41
N ALA A 78 -1.13 -12.06 0.59
CA ALA A 78 -0.61 -13.20 1.33
C ALA A 78 0.55 -13.91 0.62
N THR A 79 0.52 -13.96 -0.71
CA THR A 79 1.47 -14.74 -1.54
C THR A 79 2.38 -13.86 -2.37
N GLY A 80 1.99 -12.59 -2.61
CA GLY A 80 2.63 -11.72 -3.59
C GLY A 80 2.33 -12.12 -5.05
N THR A 81 1.39 -13.03 -5.28
CA THR A 81 1.03 -13.48 -6.63
C THR A 81 0.21 -12.42 -7.35
N VAL A 82 0.55 -12.14 -8.60
CA VAL A 82 -0.22 -11.23 -9.44
C VAL A 82 -1.32 -12.00 -10.19
N HIS A 83 -2.55 -11.56 -10.05
CA HIS A 83 -3.74 -12.15 -10.65
C HIS A 83 -4.36 -11.24 -11.72
N PRO A 84 -4.90 -11.80 -12.81
CA PRO A 84 -5.61 -11.02 -13.82
C PRO A 84 -6.98 -10.54 -13.31
N LYS A 85 -7.41 -9.32 -13.77
CA LYS A 85 -8.77 -8.81 -13.54
C LYS A 85 -9.40 -8.28 -14.83
N LEU A 86 -9.18 -7.01 -15.25
CA LEU A 86 -9.58 -6.56 -16.60
C LEU A 86 -8.72 -7.23 -17.68
N ALA A 87 -7.45 -7.50 -17.40
CA ALA A 87 -6.65 -8.38 -18.23
C ALA A 87 -7.14 -9.83 -18.10
N GLU A 88 -7.06 -10.57 -19.19
CA GLU A 88 -7.15 -12.02 -19.19
C GLU A 88 -5.80 -12.64 -18.81
N SER A 89 -4.70 -12.01 -19.27
CA SER A 89 -3.34 -12.41 -18.93
C SER A 89 -2.35 -11.26 -19.06
N LEU A 90 -1.26 -11.37 -18.31
CA LEU A 90 -0.05 -10.57 -18.45
C LEU A 90 1.15 -11.53 -18.33
N THR A 91 1.84 -11.77 -19.43
CA THR A 91 2.89 -12.78 -19.53
C THR A 91 4.17 -12.22 -20.12
N SER A 92 5.32 -12.76 -19.75
CA SER A 92 6.63 -12.35 -20.26
C SER A 92 7.26 -13.41 -21.19
N ASP A 93 8.25 -12.96 -21.96
CA ASP A 93 9.21 -13.88 -22.57
C ASP A 93 10.18 -14.46 -21.52
N ALA A 94 11.01 -15.43 -21.92
CA ALA A 94 11.98 -16.06 -21.01
C ALA A 94 13.11 -15.11 -20.56
N GLN A 95 13.29 -13.97 -21.21
CA GLN A 95 14.27 -12.95 -20.90
C GLN A 95 13.70 -11.81 -20.06
N TYR A 96 12.39 -11.81 -19.81
CA TYR A 96 11.68 -10.76 -19.07
C TYR A 96 11.85 -9.35 -19.64
N THR A 97 12.11 -9.25 -20.95
CA THR A 97 12.25 -7.99 -21.69
C THR A 97 11.02 -7.66 -22.51
N ASN A 98 10.22 -8.67 -22.88
CA ASN A 98 8.98 -8.48 -23.61
C ASN A 98 7.82 -9.06 -22.79
N TRP A 99 6.83 -8.21 -22.54
CA TRP A 99 5.59 -8.59 -21.87
C TRP A 99 4.43 -8.46 -22.85
N THR A 100 3.45 -9.33 -22.71
CA THR A 100 2.20 -9.28 -23.47
C THR A 100 1.03 -9.16 -22.49
N LEU A 101 0.32 -8.04 -22.58
CA LEU A 101 -0.96 -7.84 -21.93
C LEU A 101 -2.06 -8.26 -22.90
N THR A 102 -2.92 -9.18 -22.48
CA THR A 102 -4.14 -9.56 -23.20
C THR A 102 -5.35 -9.15 -22.39
N LEU A 103 -6.23 -8.37 -22.95
CA LEU A 103 -7.48 -7.93 -22.30
C LEU A 103 -8.60 -8.96 -22.52
N ARG A 104 -9.54 -9.01 -21.60
CA ARG A 104 -10.80 -9.73 -21.79
C ARG A 104 -11.58 -9.11 -22.94
N ALA A 105 -12.29 -9.94 -23.69
CA ALA A 105 -13.17 -9.45 -24.75
C ALA A 105 -14.44 -8.78 -24.16
N GLY A 106 -14.92 -7.75 -24.84
CA GLY A 106 -16.20 -7.10 -24.53
C GLY A 106 -16.17 -6.11 -23.36
N LEU A 107 -14.98 -5.73 -22.87
CA LEU A 107 -14.85 -4.70 -21.84
C LEU A 107 -15.38 -3.35 -22.31
N ARG A 108 -16.08 -2.65 -21.42
CA ARG A 108 -16.61 -1.31 -21.67
C ARG A 108 -16.31 -0.36 -20.50
N PHE A 109 -16.13 0.89 -20.85
CA PHE A 109 -16.15 1.99 -19.89
C PHE A 109 -17.57 2.30 -19.45
N SER A 110 -17.71 3.08 -18.38
CA SER A 110 -19.00 3.48 -17.81
C SER A 110 -19.86 4.33 -18.75
N ASP A 111 -19.26 4.95 -19.78
CA ASP A 111 -19.99 5.67 -20.84
C ASP A 111 -20.39 4.76 -22.04
N GLY A 112 -20.14 3.46 -21.93
CA GLY A 112 -20.43 2.46 -22.97
C GLY A 112 -19.37 2.33 -24.06
N SER A 113 -18.36 3.19 -24.12
CA SER A 113 -17.24 3.08 -25.07
C SER A 113 -16.40 1.83 -24.77
N VAL A 114 -15.72 1.30 -25.80
CA VAL A 114 -14.93 0.06 -25.70
C VAL A 114 -13.63 0.33 -24.94
N LEU A 115 -13.29 -0.57 -24.02
CA LEU A 115 -11.96 -0.65 -23.42
C LEU A 115 -11.16 -1.71 -24.18
N ASP A 116 -10.14 -1.25 -24.92
CA ASP A 116 -9.27 -2.05 -25.77
C ASP A 116 -7.78 -1.77 -25.48
N ALA A 117 -6.88 -2.48 -26.16
CA ALA A 117 -5.45 -2.29 -26.02
C ALA A 117 -4.98 -0.88 -26.43
N ALA A 118 -5.72 -0.20 -27.31
CA ALA A 118 -5.43 1.18 -27.69
C ALA A 118 -5.70 2.14 -26.53
N ALA A 119 -6.73 1.91 -25.73
CA ALA A 119 -7.01 2.71 -24.53
C ALA A 119 -5.93 2.52 -23.46
N VAL A 120 -5.45 1.29 -23.25
CA VAL A 120 -4.31 1.03 -22.33
C VAL A 120 -3.08 1.78 -22.81
N LYS A 121 -2.73 1.62 -24.10
CA LYS A 121 -1.56 2.29 -24.70
C LYS A 121 -1.68 3.81 -24.56
N ALA A 122 -2.83 4.39 -24.91
CA ALA A 122 -3.04 5.84 -24.84
C ALA A 122 -2.93 6.37 -23.40
N THR A 123 -3.45 5.64 -22.41
CA THR A 123 -3.33 6.01 -20.99
C THR A 123 -1.87 5.97 -20.54
N TRP A 124 -1.15 4.90 -20.88
CA TRP A 124 0.27 4.76 -20.50
C TRP A 124 1.17 5.75 -21.25
N ASP A 125 0.89 6.08 -22.50
CA ASP A 125 1.60 7.13 -23.23
C ASP A 125 1.36 8.52 -22.62
N ALA A 126 0.14 8.81 -22.14
CA ALA A 126 -0.17 10.06 -21.47
C ALA A 126 0.59 10.23 -20.13
N HIS A 127 0.87 9.15 -19.41
CA HIS A 127 1.73 9.21 -18.23
C HIS A 127 3.15 9.71 -18.52
N ARG A 128 3.66 9.51 -19.74
CA ARG A 128 5.00 9.97 -20.17
C ARG A 128 5.06 11.44 -20.54
N ASP A 129 3.91 12.06 -20.81
CA ASP A 129 3.84 13.47 -21.17
C ASP A 129 4.26 14.34 -19.95
N PRO A 130 5.36 15.10 -20.04
CA PRO A 130 5.84 15.92 -18.93
C PRO A 130 4.81 16.94 -18.44
N THR A 131 3.88 17.36 -19.32
CA THR A 131 2.82 18.33 -18.97
C THR A 131 1.75 17.71 -18.05
N VAL A 132 1.64 16.40 -18.02
CA VAL A 132 0.71 15.65 -17.15
C VAL A 132 1.21 15.62 -15.71
N ASN A 133 2.52 15.72 -15.50
CA ASN A 133 3.16 15.63 -14.19
C ASN A 133 2.74 14.36 -13.41
N SER A 134 2.69 13.23 -14.13
CA SER A 134 2.31 11.96 -13.56
C SER A 134 3.39 11.42 -12.63
N LEU A 135 2.99 10.92 -11.46
CA LEU A 135 3.90 10.30 -10.48
C LEU A 135 4.55 9.01 -11.01
N VAL A 136 3.97 8.40 -12.04
CA VAL A 136 4.43 7.12 -12.60
C VAL A 136 5.06 7.26 -14.00
N GLY A 137 5.13 8.45 -14.55
CA GLY A 137 5.68 8.69 -15.90
C GLY A 137 7.12 8.21 -16.07
N GLY A 138 7.92 8.29 -15.00
CA GLY A 138 9.31 7.82 -15.00
C GLY A 138 9.45 6.30 -15.20
N VAL A 139 8.47 5.52 -14.79
CA VAL A 139 8.45 4.05 -14.94
C VAL A 139 8.36 3.64 -16.42
N LEU A 140 7.70 4.46 -17.24
CA LEU A 140 7.44 4.19 -18.65
C LEU A 140 8.45 4.86 -19.61
N ARG A 141 9.42 5.61 -19.11
CA ARG A 141 10.26 6.52 -19.92
C ARG A 141 10.79 5.87 -21.20
N ASP A 142 11.39 4.71 -21.10
CA ASP A 142 12.04 4.03 -22.23
C ASP A 142 11.33 2.72 -22.62
N VAL A 143 10.11 2.53 -22.13
CA VAL A 143 9.29 1.35 -22.44
C VAL A 143 8.61 1.55 -23.79
N LYS A 144 8.68 0.58 -24.71
CA LYS A 144 7.95 0.63 -25.97
C LYS A 144 6.62 -0.10 -25.85
N LEU A 145 5.57 0.53 -26.35
CA LEU A 145 4.20 0.01 -26.35
C LEU A 145 3.73 -0.22 -27.78
N ILE A 146 3.47 -1.47 -28.15
CA ILE A 146 3.18 -1.90 -29.51
C ILE A 146 1.81 -2.58 -29.52
N LEU A 147 0.86 -2.00 -30.24
CA LEU A 147 -0.44 -2.62 -30.49
C LEU A 147 -0.25 -3.84 -31.40
N VAL A 148 -0.66 -5.01 -30.90
CA VAL A 148 -0.65 -6.26 -31.66
C VAL A 148 -2.04 -6.53 -32.26
N SER A 149 -3.09 -6.27 -31.46
CA SER A 149 -4.50 -6.35 -31.87
C SER A 149 -5.34 -5.45 -30.96
N ASP A 150 -6.65 -5.43 -31.17
CA ASP A 150 -7.59 -4.69 -30.29
C ASP A 150 -7.54 -5.14 -28.83
N LEU A 151 -7.13 -6.38 -28.57
CA LEU A 151 -7.06 -6.95 -27.22
C LEU A 151 -5.64 -7.17 -26.71
N GLN A 152 -4.61 -6.98 -27.56
CA GLN A 152 -3.23 -7.28 -27.16
C GLN A 152 -2.30 -6.10 -27.30
N LEU A 153 -1.56 -5.82 -26.23
CA LEU A 153 -0.48 -4.85 -26.16
C LEU A 153 0.83 -5.57 -25.83
N ARG A 154 1.82 -5.45 -26.71
CA ARG A 154 3.20 -5.85 -26.41
C ARG A 154 3.96 -4.70 -25.80
N ILE A 155 4.72 -5.00 -24.74
CA ILE A 155 5.45 -4.07 -23.90
C ILE A 155 6.92 -4.49 -23.94
N GLU A 156 7.78 -3.68 -24.58
CA GLU A 156 9.22 -3.92 -24.62
C GLU A 156 9.91 -3.05 -23.57
N LEU A 157 10.54 -3.70 -22.59
CA LEU A 157 11.26 -3.04 -21.51
C LEU A 157 12.69 -2.70 -21.94
N PRO A 158 13.28 -1.58 -21.47
CA PRO A 158 14.66 -1.21 -21.73
C PRO A 158 15.66 -2.15 -21.05
N SER A 159 15.25 -2.83 -20.00
CA SER A 159 16.01 -3.85 -19.29
C SER A 159 15.06 -4.92 -18.73
N ALA A 160 15.59 -6.13 -18.54
CA ALA A 160 14.81 -7.23 -18.00
C ALA A 160 14.21 -6.92 -16.62
N ASN A 161 12.94 -7.27 -16.45
CA ASN A 161 12.24 -7.19 -15.17
C ASN A 161 11.24 -8.34 -15.06
N ALA A 162 11.57 -9.36 -14.28
CA ALA A 162 10.71 -10.53 -14.05
C ALA A 162 9.50 -10.22 -13.15
N ASN A 163 9.43 -9.02 -12.58
CA ASN A 163 8.38 -8.56 -11.69
C ASN A 163 7.70 -7.28 -12.22
N PHE A 164 7.64 -7.12 -13.54
CA PHE A 164 6.97 -5.98 -14.17
C PHE A 164 5.45 -6.01 -13.98
N ASP A 165 4.88 -7.18 -13.79
CA ASP A 165 3.48 -7.37 -13.45
C ASP A 165 3.07 -6.66 -12.14
N HIS A 166 3.92 -6.63 -11.11
CA HIS A 166 3.71 -5.83 -9.90
C HIS A 166 3.64 -4.31 -10.20
N MET A 167 4.44 -3.84 -11.19
CA MET A 167 4.35 -2.45 -11.64
C MET A 167 3.01 -2.16 -12.31
N VAL A 168 2.49 -3.11 -13.11
CA VAL A 168 1.17 -3.00 -13.74
C VAL A 168 0.07 -3.04 -12.70
N ALA A 169 0.13 -3.98 -11.75
CA ALA A 169 -0.84 -4.10 -10.66
C ALA A 169 -0.96 -2.82 -9.83
N ARG A 170 0.12 -2.05 -9.72
CA ARG A 170 0.21 -0.92 -8.80
C ARG A 170 0.15 0.44 -9.50
N ASN A 171 1.12 0.71 -10.36
CA ASN A 171 1.30 2.05 -10.93
C ASN A 171 0.57 2.27 -12.24
N LEU A 172 0.27 1.21 -12.98
CA LEU A 172 -0.28 1.24 -14.33
C LEU A 172 -1.66 0.57 -14.40
N ALA A 173 -2.30 0.38 -13.26
CA ALA A 173 -3.52 -0.41 -13.12
C ALA A 173 -4.75 0.23 -13.76
N PHE A 174 -4.84 1.56 -13.76
CA PHE A 174 -6.06 2.29 -14.14
C PHE A 174 -6.00 2.79 -15.57
N VAL A 175 -7.08 2.55 -16.32
CA VAL A 175 -7.19 2.89 -17.74
C VAL A 175 -8.40 3.78 -17.98
N ALA A 176 -8.23 4.82 -18.80
CA ALA A 176 -9.29 5.73 -19.21
C ALA A 176 -9.47 5.74 -20.74
N PRO A 177 -10.63 6.19 -21.27
CA PRO A 177 -10.90 6.15 -22.71
C PRO A 177 -9.94 7.03 -23.50
N THR A 178 -9.46 6.51 -24.64
CA THR A 178 -8.51 7.17 -25.56
C THR A 178 -8.90 8.59 -25.88
N LYS A 179 -10.19 8.86 -26.15
CA LYS A 179 -10.69 10.20 -26.51
C LYS A 179 -10.44 11.27 -25.45
N PHE A 180 -10.34 10.87 -24.16
CA PHE A 180 -10.07 11.82 -23.06
C PHE A 180 -8.57 11.92 -22.76
N VAL A 181 -7.84 10.82 -22.80
CA VAL A 181 -6.43 10.86 -22.41
C VAL A 181 -5.53 11.47 -23.48
N SER A 182 -5.97 11.48 -24.74
CA SER A 182 -5.19 11.99 -25.87
C SER A 182 -5.11 13.52 -25.94
N THR A 183 -5.94 14.24 -25.19
CA THR A 183 -5.95 15.71 -25.20
C THR A 183 -5.82 16.32 -23.80
N PRO A 184 -5.20 17.50 -23.63
CA PRO A 184 -5.14 18.19 -22.34
C PRO A 184 -6.52 18.47 -21.74
N GLU A 185 -7.49 18.89 -22.57
CA GLU A 185 -8.86 19.20 -22.17
C GLU A 185 -9.58 17.94 -21.68
N GLY A 186 -9.43 16.83 -22.40
CA GLY A 186 -9.99 15.53 -21.99
C GLY A 186 -9.41 15.05 -20.67
N ARG A 187 -8.09 15.14 -20.48
CA ARG A 187 -7.45 14.81 -19.20
C ARG A 187 -7.93 15.70 -18.06
N ALA A 188 -8.11 17.01 -18.33
CA ALA A 188 -8.65 17.92 -17.33
C ALA A 188 -10.11 17.61 -16.96
N ALA A 189 -10.93 17.17 -17.92
CA ALA A 189 -12.30 16.74 -17.68
C ALA A 189 -12.37 15.50 -16.78
N LEU A 190 -11.50 14.49 -16.99
CA LEU A 190 -11.45 13.27 -16.17
C LEU A 190 -11.23 13.54 -14.68
N LYS A 191 -10.56 14.64 -14.31
CA LYS A 191 -10.33 14.99 -12.89
C LYS A 191 -11.63 15.15 -12.10
N ARG A 192 -12.70 15.58 -12.76
CA ARG A 192 -14.01 15.82 -12.13
C ARG A 192 -15.12 14.91 -12.63
N THR A 193 -14.96 14.41 -13.84
CA THR A 193 -15.95 13.53 -14.50
C THR A 193 -15.22 12.26 -14.97
N PRO A 194 -14.85 11.38 -14.03
CA PRO A 194 -14.11 10.16 -14.33
C PRO A 194 -14.95 9.21 -15.18
N ILE A 195 -14.30 8.58 -16.15
CA ILE A 195 -14.88 7.51 -16.97
C ILE A 195 -13.92 6.33 -16.91
N GLY A 196 -14.29 5.34 -16.14
CA GLY A 196 -13.52 4.12 -15.93
C GLY A 196 -14.35 2.87 -16.23
N ALA A 197 -13.74 1.70 -16.09
CA ALA A 197 -14.37 0.40 -16.29
C ALA A 197 -14.69 -0.32 -14.97
N GLY A 198 -14.64 0.41 -13.86
CA GLY A 198 -14.86 -0.12 -12.51
C GLY A 198 -16.31 -0.49 -12.22
N PRO A 199 -16.53 -1.14 -11.06
CA PRO A 199 -17.86 -1.58 -10.63
C PRO A 199 -18.82 -0.43 -10.38
N PHE A 200 -18.32 0.77 -10.12
CA PHE A 200 -19.13 1.96 -9.87
C PHE A 200 -18.77 3.09 -10.84
N LYS A 201 -19.70 3.99 -11.06
CA LYS A 201 -19.52 5.26 -11.79
C LYS A 201 -19.91 6.43 -10.91
N LEU A 202 -19.28 7.58 -11.14
CA LEU A 202 -19.56 8.82 -10.39
C LEU A 202 -21.01 9.25 -10.63
N ALA A 203 -21.76 9.50 -9.55
CA ALA A 203 -23.08 10.10 -9.57
C ALA A 203 -23.02 11.58 -9.18
N ALA A 204 -22.28 11.92 -8.12
CA ALA A 204 -22.11 13.30 -7.66
C ALA A 204 -20.81 13.47 -6.85
N TRP A 205 -20.17 14.60 -7.04
CA TRP A 205 -19.07 15.04 -6.19
C TRP A 205 -18.93 16.55 -6.20
N GLU A 206 -18.92 17.12 -5.02
CA GLU A 206 -18.55 18.51 -4.77
C GLU A 206 -17.49 18.52 -3.64
N PRO A 207 -16.42 19.30 -3.77
CA PRO A 207 -15.42 19.42 -2.71
C PRO A 207 -16.06 19.78 -1.35
N GLY A 208 -15.66 19.04 -0.30
CA GLY A 208 -16.23 19.20 1.05
C GLY A 208 -17.54 18.45 1.29
N LYS A 209 -18.07 17.75 0.28
CA LYS A 209 -19.25 16.88 0.40
C LYS A 209 -18.90 15.43 0.12
N ASP A 210 -19.88 14.54 0.36
CA ASP A 210 -19.74 13.12 0.04
C ASP A 210 -19.55 12.93 -1.48
N LEU A 211 -18.61 12.06 -1.85
CA LEU A 211 -18.44 11.58 -3.21
C LEU A 211 -19.32 10.34 -3.37
N ARG A 212 -20.36 10.44 -4.18
CA ARG A 212 -21.38 9.40 -4.39
C ARG A 212 -21.17 8.70 -5.72
N MET A 213 -21.13 7.39 -5.67
CA MET A 213 -20.99 6.52 -6.83
C MET A 213 -22.18 5.57 -6.88
N VAL A 214 -22.67 5.28 -8.09
CA VAL A 214 -23.73 4.30 -8.35
C VAL A 214 -23.18 3.16 -9.17
N ARG A 215 -23.87 2.02 -9.14
CA ARG A 215 -23.53 0.82 -9.92
C ARG A 215 -23.28 1.19 -11.38
N ASN A 216 -22.22 0.61 -11.96
CA ASN A 216 -21.93 0.73 -13.38
C ASN A 216 -22.63 -0.42 -14.13
N GLU A 217 -23.63 -0.11 -14.93
CA GLU A 217 -24.40 -1.10 -15.69
C GLU A 217 -23.57 -1.78 -16.80
N ASN A 218 -22.44 -1.16 -17.18
CA ASN A 218 -21.50 -1.70 -18.16
C ASN A 218 -20.38 -2.54 -17.53
N TYR A 219 -20.47 -2.82 -16.21
CA TYR A 219 -19.42 -3.60 -15.54
C TYR A 219 -19.34 -5.01 -16.13
N TRP A 220 -18.13 -5.47 -16.36
CA TRP A 220 -17.86 -6.69 -17.12
C TRP A 220 -18.31 -7.99 -16.40
N GLN A 221 -18.34 -8.00 -15.08
CA GLN A 221 -18.82 -9.16 -14.31
C GLN A 221 -20.33 -9.05 -14.09
N LYS A 222 -21.08 -9.97 -14.71
CA LYS A 222 -22.53 -10.01 -14.57
C LYS A 222 -22.95 -10.24 -13.12
N GLY A 223 -23.92 -9.47 -12.64
CA GLY A 223 -24.44 -9.56 -11.27
C GLY A 223 -23.63 -8.78 -10.25
N LEU A 224 -22.52 -8.16 -10.65
CA LEU A 224 -21.68 -7.31 -9.80
C LEU A 224 -21.73 -5.84 -10.30
N PRO A 225 -21.45 -4.89 -9.43
CA PRO A 225 -21.27 -5.00 -7.97
C PRO A 225 -22.58 -5.39 -7.27
N HIS A 226 -22.47 -5.89 -6.03
CA HIS A 226 -23.69 -6.21 -5.26
C HIS A 226 -24.39 -4.97 -4.74
N LEU A 227 -23.66 -3.94 -4.29
CA LEU A 227 -24.23 -2.68 -3.81
C LEU A 227 -24.80 -1.85 -4.97
N ASP A 228 -25.85 -1.06 -4.70
CA ASP A 228 -26.38 -0.07 -5.64
C ASP A 228 -25.61 1.24 -5.58
N GLU A 229 -25.11 1.61 -4.39
CA GLU A 229 -24.42 2.86 -4.15
C GLU A 229 -23.21 2.67 -3.23
N LEU A 230 -22.13 3.41 -3.52
CA LEU A 230 -20.96 3.55 -2.68
C LEU A 230 -20.72 5.03 -2.42
N VAL A 231 -20.58 5.40 -1.15
CA VAL A 231 -20.37 6.79 -0.72
C VAL A 231 -19.00 6.92 -0.06
N PHE A 232 -18.10 7.68 -0.64
CA PHE A 232 -16.86 8.07 0.01
C PHE A 232 -17.05 9.38 0.76
N ARG A 233 -16.85 9.32 2.08
CA ARG A 233 -16.98 10.46 3.00
C ARG A 233 -15.62 10.82 3.57
N VAL A 234 -15.30 12.11 3.55
CA VAL A 234 -14.08 12.61 4.17
C VAL A 234 -14.28 12.78 5.68
N ASP A 235 -13.46 12.07 6.45
CA ASP A 235 -13.33 12.30 7.90
C ASP A 235 -11.86 12.64 8.22
N ARG A 236 -11.60 13.89 8.54
CA ARG A 236 -10.25 14.36 8.89
C ARG A 236 -9.74 13.76 10.20
N ASN A 237 -10.64 13.30 11.06
CA ASN A 237 -10.33 12.55 12.27
C ASN A 237 -10.52 11.06 12.05
N ILE A 238 -9.78 10.49 11.11
CA ILE A 238 -9.88 9.07 10.75
C ILE A 238 -9.59 8.14 11.94
N ALA A 239 -8.91 8.62 12.98
CA ALA A 239 -8.72 7.89 14.24
C ALA A 239 -10.04 7.59 14.97
N ALA A 240 -11.10 8.37 14.72
CA ALA A 240 -12.43 8.12 15.23
C ALA A 240 -13.30 7.24 14.31
N ALA A 241 -12.77 6.74 13.21
CA ALA A 241 -13.54 5.90 12.28
C ALA A 241 -14.14 4.65 12.95
N PRO A 242 -13.44 3.90 13.83
CA PRO A 242 -14.03 2.76 14.54
C PRO A 242 -15.30 3.13 15.32
N GLU A 243 -15.29 4.28 15.98
CA GLU A 243 -16.47 4.79 16.72
C GLU A 243 -17.62 5.17 15.77
N SER A 244 -17.30 5.73 14.60
CA SER A 244 -18.29 6.07 13.59
C SER A 244 -18.93 4.82 13.00
N ILE A 245 -18.15 3.77 12.75
CA ILE A 245 -18.63 2.48 12.23
C ILE A 245 -19.46 1.76 13.29
N ALA A 246 -19.00 1.66 14.53
CA ALA A 246 -19.74 1.04 15.62
C ALA A 246 -21.10 1.70 15.87
N LYS A 247 -21.23 3.01 15.60
CA LYS A 247 -22.49 3.76 15.68
C LYS A 247 -23.28 3.81 14.38
N SER A 248 -22.97 2.98 13.40
CA SER A 248 -23.64 2.89 12.10
C SER A 248 -23.70 4.23 11.32
N ARG A 249 -22.73 5.13 11.54
CA ARG A 249 -22.60 6.39 10.79
C ARG A 249 -21.75 6.22 9.54
N ALA A 250 -21.01 5.13 9.47
CA ALA A 250 -20.23 4.67 8.33
C ALA A 250 -20.15 3.15 8.39
N ASP A 251 -19.63 2.54 7.33
CA ASP A 251 -19.60 1.10 7.18
C ASP A 251 -18.17 0.55 7.11
N ILE A 252 -17.27 1.27 6.43
CA ILE A 252 -15.92 0.81 6.12
C ILE A 252 -14.93 1.96 6.26
N THR A 253 -13.70 1.66 6.64
CA THR A 253 -12.53 2.53 6.48
C THR A 253 -11.29 1.69 6.18
N VAL A 254 -10.22 2.34 5.72
CA VAL A 254 -8.88 1.75 5.65
C VAL A 254 -7.92 2.56 6.48
N THR A 255 -6.98 1.89 7.12
CA THR A 255 -6.01 2.53 8.01
C THR A 255 -4.67 1.81 7.98
N THR A 256 -3.62 2.57 8.28
CA THR A 256 -2.25 2.07 8.51
C THR A 256 -1.80 2.34 9.96
N ASP A 257 -2.70 2.80 10.82
CA ASP A 257 -2.39 3.13 12.22
C ASP A 257 -2.77 1.98 13.15
N PRO A 258 -1.81 1.31 13.81
CA PRO A 258 -2.09 0.19 14.71
C PRO A 258 -3.06 0.54 15.86
N THR A 259 -3.10 1.81 16.29
CA THR A 259 -4.02 2.23 17.36
C THR A 259 -5.48 2.20 16.91
N VAL A 260 -5.74 2.52 15.64
CA VAL A 260 -7.08 2.44 15.04
C VAL A 260 -7.52 0.98 14.92
N LEU A 261 -6.59 0.06 14.61
CA LEU A 261 -6.88 -1.37 14.56
C LEU A 261 -7.24 -1.93 15.93
N GLY A 262 -6.53 -1.52 16.99
CA GLY A 262 -6.86 -1.90 18.36
C GLY A 262 -8.24 -1.39 18.78
N ASP A 263 -8.51 -0.11 18.54
CA ASP A 263 -9.81 0.49 18.85
C ASP A 263 -10.96 -0.15 18.06
N ALA A 264 -10.72 -0.66 16.84
CA ALA A 264 -11.70 -1.40 16.05
C ALA A 264 -12.00 -2.78 16.65
N ARG A 265 -10.96 -3.52 17.05
CA ARG A 265 -11.11 -4.83 17.73
C ARG A 265 -11.85 -4.70 19.05
N ASP A 266 -11.55 -3.65 19.85
CA ASP A 266 -12.25 -3.35 21.11
C ASP A 266 -13.75 -3.03 20.92
N LYS A 267 -14.17 -2.69 19.71
CA LYS A 267 -15.56 -2.41 19.33
C LYS A 267 -16.22 -3.53 18.51
N ASP A 268 -15.61 -4.69 18.52
CA ASP A 268 -16.09 -5.87 17.77
C ASP A 268 -16.30 -5.63 16.27
N LEU A 269 -15.52 -4.75 15.66
CA LEU A 269 -15.50 -4.55 14.22
C LEU A 269 -14.60 -5.61 13.55
N THR A 270 -14.89 -5.92 12.30
CA THR A 270 -14.03 -6.78 11.49
C THR A 270 -12.80 -6.01 11.03
N VAL A 271 -11.64 -6.66 11.08
CA VAL A 271 -10.35 -6.08 10.70
C VAL A 271 -9.64 -7.04 9.75
N ASP A 272 -9.59 -6.69 8.47
CA ASP A 272 -8.85 -7.43 7.43
C ASP A 272 -7.50 -6.76 7.23
N GLU A 273 -6.48 -7.27 7.91
CA GLU A 273 -5.14 -6.69 7.94
C GLU A 273 -4.23 -7.33 6.90
N THR A 274 -3.54 -6.49 6.16
CA THR A 274 -2.49 -6.85 5.20
C THR A 274 -1.15 -6.36 5.72
N LEU A 275 -0.20 -7.28 5.91
CA LEU A 275 1.16 -6.94 6.30
C LEU A 275 1.97 -6.53 5.07
N LEU A 276 2.73 -5.45 5.18
CA LEU A 276 3.45 -4.82 4.09
C LEU A 276 4.94 -4.68 4.43
N ASN A 277 5.79 -4.64 3.41
CA ASN A 277 7.18 -4.26 3.56
C ASN A 277 7.30 -2.73 3.71
N GLY A 278 8.42 -2.27 4.27
CA GLY A 278 8.64 -0.89 4.62
C GLY A 278 8.50 -0.65 6.11
N GLY A 279 7.70 0.33 6.49
CA GLY A 279 7.41 0.65 7.89
C GLY A 279 7.51 2.12 8.22
N LEU A 280 7.32 2.40 9.51
CA LEU A 280 7.54 3.73 10.08
C LEU A 280 9.02 3.88 10.39
N MET A 281 9.64 4.97 9.92
CA MET A 281 11.10 5.13 10.03
C MET A 281 11.54 6.57 10.26
N ILE A 282 12.76 6.70 10.74
CA ILE A 282 13.54 7.93 10.67
C ILE A 282 14.47 7.78 9.47
N ALA A 283 14.32 8.66 8.46
CA ALA A 283 15.20 8.73 7.31
C ALA A 283 16.26 9.82 7.50
N PHE A 284 17.50 9.55 7.07
CA PHE A 284 18.61 10.46 7.15
C PHE A 284 19.00 10.97 5.76
N ASN A 285 19.42 12.22 5.65
CA ASN A 285 19.94 12.76 4.42
C ASN A 285 21.46 12.60 4.37
N LEU A 286 21.93 11.61 3.61
CA LEU A 286 23.33 11.24 3.51
C LEU A 286 24.15 12.23 2.66
N ARG A 287 23.51 13.22 2.05
CA ARG A 287 24.16 14.21 1.17
C ARG A 287 24.87 15.32 1.93
N LYS A 288 24.59 15.45 3.24
CA LYS A 288 25.09 16.56 4.06
C LYS A 288 25.33 16.16 5.52
N PRO A 289 26.25 16.88 6.24
CA PRO A 289 26.42 16.72 7.67
C PRO A 289 25.11 16.93 8.45
N PRO A 290 25.00 16.28 9.64
CA PRO A 290 25.94 15.33 10.21
C PRO A 290 25.73 13.90 9.71
N PHE A 291 24.75 13.65 8.84
CA PHE A 291 24.31 12.32 8.43
C PHE A 291 24.99 11.78 7.16
N ASP A 292 25.96 12.49 6.59
CA ASP A 292 27.00 11.92 5.69
C ASP A 292 27.90 10.90 6.43
N ASN A 293 28.00 11.04 7.77
CA ASN A 293 28.75 10.12 8.63
C ASN A 293 27.88 8.93 9.09
N ALA A 294 28.31 7.70 8.78
CA ALA A 294 27.61 6.47 9.16
C ALA A 294 27.55 6.27 10.69
N ASP A 295 28.59 6.68 11.44
CA ASP A 295 28.60 6.58 12.90
C ASP A 295 27.48 7.44 13.51
N ALA A 296 27.18 8.61 12.92
CA ALA A 296 26.10 9.49 13.38
C ALA A 296 24.72 8.83 13.21
N ARG A 297 24.44 8.24 12.06
CA ARG A 297 23.19 7.55 11.79
C ARG A 297 23.02 6.33 12.70
N ARG A 298 24.09 5.57 12.84
CA ARG A 298 24.11 4.37 13.69
C ARG A 298 23.94 4.70 15.17
N ALA A 299 24.54 5.81 15.66
CA ALA A 299 24.38 6.27 17.03
C ALA A 299 22.90 6.58 17.37
N ILE A 300 22.18 7.26 16.45
CA ILE A 300 20.75 7.53 16.62
C ILE A 300 19.95 6.22 16.72
N ALA A 301 20.15 5.29 15.77
CA ALA A 301 19.41 4.02 15.78
C ALA A 301 19.67 3.20 17.05
N LEU A 302 20.92 3.13 17.52
CA LEU A 302 21.30 2.40 18.75
C LEU A 302 20.79 3.07 20.02
N ALA A 303 20.58 4.38 20.00
CA ALA A 303 20.04 5.13 21.15
C ALA A 303 18.53 4.97 21.35
N LEU A 304 17.82 4.55 20.32
CA LEU A 304 16.36 4.47 20.31
C LEU A 304 15.89 3.01 20.39
N SER A 305 14.64 2.83 20.80
CA SER A 305 13.96 1.53 20.90
C SER A 305 12.63 1.58 20.17
N GLY A 306 12.46 0.72 19.15
CA GLY A 306 11.18 0.55 18.46
C GLY A 306 10.10 0.01 19.38
N GLU A 307 10.44 -0.91 20.29
CA GLU A 307 9.52 -1.42 21.32
C GLU A 307 8.98 -0.30 22.21
N GLU A 308 9.85 0.59 22.67
CA GLU A 308 9.44 1.69 23.56
C GLU A 308 8.58 2.73 22.80
N LEU A 309 8.91 3.03 21.53
CA LEU A 309 8.05 3.85 20.67
C LEU A 309 6.68 3.21 20.47
N ASN A 310 6.64 1.90 20.19
CA ASN A 310 5.42 1.13 20.05
C ASN A 310 4.56 1.21 21.32
N ARG A 311 5.16 0.91 22.46
CA ARG A 311 4.47 0.92 23.75
C ARG A 311 3.87 2.29 24.08
N ARG A 312 4.63 3.37 23.86
CA ARG A 312 4.22 4.75 24.23
C ARG A 312 3.20 5.37 23.30
N PHE A 313 3.38 5.21 22.00
CA PHE A 313 2.64 5.97 20.98
C PHE A 313 1.66 5.13 20.18
N TYR A 314 1.79 3.81 20.25
CA TYR A 314 0.94 2.86 19.55
C TYR A 314 0.30 1.82 20.48
N LYS A 315 0.30 2.07 21.80
CA LYS A 315 -0.30 1.19 22.84
C LYS A 315 0.25 -0.26 22.81
N GLY A 316 1.42 -0.49 22.21
CA GLY A 316 1.98 -1.83 21.98
C GLY A 316 1.31 -2.62 20.85
N LEU A 317 0.43 -2.00 20.07
CA LEU A 317 -0.38 -2.66 19.04
C LEU A 317 0.33 -2.81 17.68
N GLY A 318 1.42 -2.06 17.45
CA GLY A 318 2.25 -2.22 16.27
C GLY A 318 3.19 -3.42 16.40
N VAL A 319 3.78 -3.83 15.30
CA VAL A 319 4.83 -4.85 15.25
C VAL A 319 6.19 -4.16 15.14
N GLN A 320 7.12 -4.52 16.05
CA GLN A 320 8.47 -3.98 16.02
C GLN A 320 9.21 -4.45 14.76
N ALA A 321 9.76 -3.53 13.99
CA ALA A 321 10.50 -3.86 12.79
C ALA A 321 11.90 -4.41 13.08
N ARG A 322 12.33 -5.39 12.29
CA ARG A 322 13.71 -5.89 12.27
C ARG A 322 14.53 -5.33 11.12
N GLY A 323 13.86 -4.69 10.19
CA GLY A 323 14.41 -4.08 8.98
C GLY A 323 13.30 -3.55 8.08
N ILE A 324 13.59 -3.42 6.79
CA ILE A 324 12.65 -2.89 5.81
C ILE A 324 11.69 -3.96 5.26
N PHE A 325 11.98 -5.25 5.47
CA PHE A 325 11.10 -6.35 5.08
C PHE A 325 10.30 -6.81 6.29
N ASN A 326 8.98 -6.91 6.13
CA ASN A 326 8.09 -7.46 7.14
C ASN A 326 8.47 -8.93 7.42
N ALA A 327 8.41 -9.36 8.69
CA ALA A 327 8.84 -10.69 9.09
C ALA A 327 8.07 -11.84 8.42
N SER A 328 6.81 -11.61 8.00
CA SER A 328 6.01 -12.60 7.26
C SER A 328 6.20 -12.55 5.74
N SER A 329 6.91 -11.55 5.22
CA SER A 329 7.19 -11.45 3.78
C SER A 329 8.03 -12.64 3.30
N PRO A 330 7.70 -13.24 2.14
CA PRO A 330 8.52 -14.29 1.54
C PRO A 330 9.93 -13.81 1.18
N LEU A 331 10.14 -12.49 1.16
CA LEU A 331 11.41 -11.82 0.84
C LEU A 331 12.27 -11.55 2.10
N ALA A 332 11.71 -11.72 3.30
CA ALA A 332 12.41 -11.44 4.55
C ALA A 332 13.44 -12.51 4.92
N ASN A 333 14.55 -12.07 5.51
CA ASN A 333 15.44 -12.94 6.28
C ASN A 333 15.25 -12.63 7.78
N VAL A 334 14.45 -13.43 8.45
CA VAL A 334 14.10 -13.27 9.86
C VAL A 334 15.27 -13.46 10.84
N ASN A 335 16.40 -13.98 10.37
CA ASN A 335 17.61 -14.16 11.18
C ASN A 335 18.45 -12.88 11.30
N LEU A 336 18.16 -11.83 10.52
CA LEU A 336 18.85 -10.56 10.64
C LEU A 336 18.36 -9.82 11.89
N ALA A 337 19.32 -9.44 12.75
CA ALA A 337 19.00 -8.68 13.96
C ALA A 337 18.71 -7.21 13.65
N ALA A 338 17.75 -6.64 14.37
CA ALA A 338 17.54 -5.20 14.38
C ALA A 338 18.75 -4.44 14.94
N VAL A 339 18.99 -3.25 14.41
CA VAL A 339 20.06 -2.35 14.89
C VAL A 339 19.40 -1.24 15.69
N GLU A 340 19.19 -1.50 16.98
CA GLU A 340 18.57 -0.55 17.90
C GLU A 340 18.81 -0.93 19.36
N ASN A 341 18.40 -0.04 20.27
CA ASN A 341 18.33 -0.28 21.71
C ASN A 341 19.62 -0.86 22.32
N LYS A 342 20.75 -0.22 22.02
CA LYS A 342 22.06 -0.51 22.62
C LYS A 342 22.69 0.77 23.16
N PRO A 343 22.12 1.36 24.24
CA PRO A 343 22.55 2.66 24.76
C PRO A 343 24.05 2.78 25.06
N PRO A 344 24.75 1.73 25.58
CA PRO A 344 26.19 1.83 25.78
C PRO A 344 26.96 2.04 24.46
N GLN A 345 26.61 1.30 23.41
CA GLN A 345 27.25 1.44 22.08
C GLN A 345 26.89 2.79 21.44
N ALA A 346 25.66 3.27 21.63
CA ALA A 346 25.30 4.62 21.21
C ALA A 346 26.15 5.68 21.91
N GLY A 347 26.35 5.52 23.22
CA GLY A 347 27.22 6.40 24.02
C GLY A 347 28.65 6.46 23.53
N GLU A 348 29.25 5.34 23.17
CA GLU A 348 30.58 5.28 22.59
C GLU A 348 30.68 6.05 21.25
N LEU A 349 29.68 5.86 20.38
CA LEU A 349 29.63 6.58 19.10
C LEU A 349 29.42 8.08 19.30
N PHE A 350 28.49 8.49 20.17
CA PHE A 350 28.30 9.90 20.49
C PHE A 350 29.52 10.54 21.14
N ALA A 351 30.19 9.85 22.06
CA ALA A 351 31.45 10.33 22.66
C ALA A 351 32.50 10.59 21.59
N LYS A 352 32.64 9.71 20.60
CA LYS A 352 33.54 9.90 19.45
C LYS A 352 33.12 11.11 18.61
N LEU A 353 31.82 11.22 18.26
CA LEU A 353 31.28 12.29 17.42
C LEU A 353 31.38 13.68 18.09
N THR A 354 31.19 13.71 19.40
CA THR A 354 31.21 14.96 20.19
C THR A 354 32.56 15.24 20.83
N SER A 355 33.58 14.43 20.61
CA SER A 355 34.87 14.51 21.34
C SER A 355 34.64 14.55 22.88
N ASN A 356 33.85 13.60 23.39
CA ASN A 356 33.41 13.52 24.79
C ASN A 356 32.64 14.78 25.26
N GLY A 357 31.76 15.33 24.41
CA GLY A 357 30.93 16.50 24.71
C GLY A 357 31.60 17.85 24.48
N GLN A 358 32.85 17.88 24.01
CA GLN A 358 33.58 19.13 23.73
C GLN A 358 33.16 19.78 22.39
N LYS A 359 32.58 19.00 21.47
CA LYS A 359 32.05 19.49 20.18
C LYS A 359 30.55 19.20 20.13
N PRO A 360 29.72 20.17 19.75
CA PRO A 360 28.31 19.93 19.62
C PRO A 360 28.00 19.04 18.43
N PHE A 361 27.11 18.05 18.63
CA PHE A 361 26.46 17.30 17.58
C PHE A 361 25.02 17.79 17.52
N VAL A 362 24.74 18.68 16.56
CA VAL A 362 23.43 19.31 16.41
C VAL A 362 22.83 18.90 15.08
N PHE A 363 21.54 18.57 15.07
CA PHE A 363 20.82 18.27 13.85
C PHE A 363 19.35 18.65 13.95
N HIS A 364 18.72 18.83 12.78
CA HIS A 364 17.31 19.12 12.60
C HIS A 364 16.51 17.87 12.27
N TYR A 365 15.40 17.66 12.98
CA TYR A 365 14.45 16.58 12.73
C TYR A 365 13.13 17.16 12.22
N LEU A 366 12.85 16.95 10.94
CA LEU A 366 11.68 17.46 10.25
C LEU A 366 10.48 16.53 10.42
N VAL A 367 9.36 17.07 10.94
CA VAL A 367 8.14 16.29 11.22
C VAL A 367 6.88 17.04 10.78
N PRO A 368 5.79 16.31 10.43
CA PRO A 368 4.52 16.94 10.12
C PRO A 368 3.85 17.51 11.36
N ASP A 369 3.04 18.55 11.15
CA ASP A 369 2.24 19.19 12.20
C ASP A 369 1.05 18.29 12.59
N SER A 370 1.31 17.34 13.48
CA SER A 370 0.27 16.53 14.14
C SER A 370 0.65 16.29 15.61
N PRO A 371 -0.32 16.13 16.53
CA PRO A 371 -0.04 15.85 17.93
C PRO A 371 0.88 14.63 18.12
N LYS A 372 0.55 13.50 17.48
CA LYS A 372 1.35 12.27 17.57
C LYS A 372 2.80 12.48 17.10
N SER A 373 2.99 13.17 15.97
CA SER A 373 4.35 13.44 15.43
C SER A 373 5.17 14.33 16.37
N ARG A 374 4.55 15.35 16.96
CA ARG A 374 5.20 16.23 17.92
C ARG A 374 5.62 15.46 19.19
N ASP A 375 4.73 14.61 19.70
CA ASP A 375 4.99 13.82 20.91
C ASP A 375 6.10 12.80 20.69
N ILE A 376 6.12 12.11 19.54
CA ILE A 376 7.19 11.20 19.16
C ILE A 376 8.53 11.95 19.02
N ALA A 377 8.54 13.08 18.32
CA ALA A 377 9.73 13.89 18.14
C ALA A 377 10.30 14.39 19.47
N GLU A 378 9.43 14.85 20.38
CA GLU A 378 9.82 15.31 21.71
C GLU A 378 10.39 14.16 22.58
N TYR A 379 9.80 12.97 22.49
CA TYR A 379 10.36 11.80 23.16
C TYR A 379 11.76 11.46 22.64
N ILE A 380 11.96 11.44 21.32
CA ILE A 380 13.27 11.20 20.69
C ILE A 380 14.26 12.26 21.13
N ARG A 381 13.87 13.54 21.09
CA ARG A 381 14.70 14.67 21.53
C ARG A 381 15.19 14.51 22.97
N ARG A 382 14.30 14.13 23.89
CA ARG A 382 14.66 13.91 25.30
C ARG A 382 15.58 12.72 25.48
N THR A 383 15.35 11.63 24.75
CA THR A 383 16.21 10.45 24.79
C THR A 383 17.63 10.79 24.34
N LEU A 384 17.78 11.52 23.23
CA LEU A 384 19.07 11.92 22.69
C LEU A 384 19.79 12.98 23.53
N ALA A 385 19.07 13.86 24.21
CA ALA A 385 19.64 14.84 25.15
C ALA A 385 20.34 14.19 26.35
N GLY A 386 20.12 12.90 26.60
CA GLY A 386 20.87 12.14 27.61
C GLY A 386 22.33 11.87 27.24
N TYR A 387 22.72 12.13 25.99
CA TYR A 387 24.11 11.96 25.53
C TYR A 387 24.83 13.31 25.50
N PRO A 388 26.02 13.45 26.14
CA PRO A 388 26.73 14.72 26.21
C PRO A 388 27.04 15.33 24.83
N GLY A 389 26.70 16.59 24.66
CA GLY A 389 26.96 17.33 23.41
C GLY A 389 25.98 17.06 22.27
N VAL A 390 24.95 16.23 22.47
CA VAL A 390 23.93 15.92 21.44
C VAL A 390 22.71 16.83 21.61
N THR A 391 22.31 17.48 20.51
CA THR A 391 21.13 18.34 20.45
C THR A 391 20.34 18.07 19.19
N MET A 392 19.07 17.73 19.35
CA MET A 392 18.10 17.61 18.27
C MET A 392 17.13 18.80 18.29
N ILE A 393 16.99 19.47 17.16
CA ILE A 393 16.02 20.56 16.95
C ILE A 393 14.85 19.98 16.16
N VAL A 394 13.63 20.20 16.64
CA VAL A 394 12.42 19.70 15.97
C VAL A 394 11.86 20.79 15.07
N ASP A 395 11.83 20.53 13.77
CA ASP A 395 11.22 21.38 12.74
C ASP A 395 9.81 20.84 12.43
N VAL A 396 8.78 21.57 12.84
CA VAL A 396 7.38 21.20 12.58
C VAL A 396 6.86 21.97 11.39
N VAL A 397 6.34 21.24 10.38
CA VAL A 397 5.83 21.84 9.14
C VAL A 397 4.52 21.16 8.71
N ASP A 398 3.74 21.82 7.84
CA ASP A 398 2.59 21.19 7.19
C ASP A 398 3.02 20.07 6.24
N ILE A 399 2.08 19.18 5.87
CA ILE A 399 2.36 18.02 5.02
C ILE A 399 2.90 18.41 3.63
N ALA A 400 2.40 19.48 3.02
CA ALA A 400 2.85 19.90 1.70
C ALA A 400 4.30 20.40 1.73
N SER A 401 4.64 21.17 2.79
CA SER A 401 6.01 21.61 3.07
C SER A 401 6.93 20.43 3.37
N LEU A 402 6.47 19.44 4.15
CA LEU A 402 7.23 18.22 4.42
C LEU A 402 7.60 17.51 3.11
N VAL A 403 6.61 17.23 2.27
CA VAL A 403 6.82 16.54 0.97
C VAL A 403 7.75 17.36 0.07
N THR A 404 7.56 18.67 -0.01
CA THR A 404 8.41 19.55 -0.83
C THR A 404 9.86 19.53 -0.35
N ARG A 405 10.10 19.67 0.96
CA ARG A 405 11.44 19.67 1.54
C ARG A 405 12.12 18.31 1.39
N THR A 406 11.40 17.22 1.61
CA THR A 406 11.99 15.85 1.58
C THR A 406 12.20 15.35 0.15
N SER A 407 11.14 15.36 -0.69
CA SER A 407 11.15 14.66 -1.98
C SER A 407 11.62 15.54 -3.15
N ALA A 408 11.29 16.84 -3.16
CA ALA A 408 11.66 17.71 -4.28
C ALA A 408 12.98 18.46 -4.05
N LYS A 409 13.21 18.97 -2.81
CA LYS A 409 14.38 19.82 -2.51
C LYS A 409 15.49 19.09 -1.77
N HIS A 410 15.21 17.93 -1.19
CA HIS A 410 16.13 17.22 -0.27
C HIS A 410 16.70 18.15 0.82
N ASP A 411 15.87 19.09 1.30
CA ASP A 411 16.20 20.06 2.32
C ASP A 411 15.76 19.59 3.70
N PHE A 412 16.47 18.61 4.24
CA PHE A 412 16.33 18.10 5.58
C PHE A 412 17.65 17.45 6.02
N GLU A 413 17.80 17.17 7.31
CA GLU A 413 18.90 16.39 7.87
C GLU A 413 18.38 15.00 8.30
N ALA A 414 17.39 14.97 9.16
CA ALA A 414 16.61 13.78 9.47
C ALA A 414 15.11 14.08 9.33
N THR A 415 14.32 13.09 8.98
CA THR A 415 12.86 13.25 8.85
C THR A 415 12.12 11.97 9.22
N VAL A 416 10.86 12.13 9.67
CA VAL A 416 9.94 11.00 9.69
C VAL A 416 9.62 10.58 8.26
N PHE A 417 9.62 9.29 8.00
CA PHE A 417 9.23 8.74 6.71
C PHE A 417 8.43 7.45 6.89
N GLN A 418 7.64 7.14 5.88
CA GLN A 418 6.81 5.95 5.86
C GLN A 418 6.89 5.32 4.48
N LEU A 419 7.05 4.01 4.44
CA LEU A 419 7.02 3.23 3.21
C LEU A 419 6.07 2.05 3.40
N TRP A 420 5.19 1.85 2.44
CA TRP A 420 4.30 0.72 2.38
C TRP A 420 4.42 0.09 1.00
N ALA A 421 4.75 -1.19 0.95
CA ALA A 421 4.93 -1.90 -0.30
C ALA A 421 4.62 -3.39 -0.12
N ASP A 422 3.73 -3.91 -0.93
CA ASP A 422 3.47 -5.34 -1.05
C ASP A 422 4.69 -6.08 -1.61
N ASP A 423 5.38 -5.45 -2.59
CA ASP A 423 6.59 -5.97 -3.22
C ASP A 423 7.70 -4.90 -3.29
N VAL A 424 8.91 -5.32 -3.65
CA VAL A 424 10.05 -4.41 -3.88
C VAL A 424 9.80 -3.54 -5.10
N GLU A 425 9.18 -4.10 -6.14
CA GLU A 425 8.83 -3.36 -7.36
C GLU A 425 7.46 -2.66 -7.23
N PRO A 426 7.36 -1.41 -7.66
CA PRO A 426 8.46 -0.52 -8.07
C PRO A 426 8.95 0.38 -6.93
N SER A 427 8.16 0.57 -5.85
CA SER A 427 8.32 1.70 -4.92
C SER A 427 9.56 1.54 -4.06
N MET A 428 9.75 0.36 -3.51
CA MET A 428 10.88 0.03 -2.65
C MET A 428 12.19 0.04 -3.44
N HIS A 429 12.16 -0.49 -4.67
CA HIS A 429 13.31 -0.42 -5.58
C HIS A 429 13.71 1.03 -5.84
N GLN A 430 12.78 1.92 -6.17
CA GLN A 430 13.03 3.33 -6.44
C GLN A 430 13.46 4.12 -5.20
N PHE A 431 13.12 3.64 -4.00
CA PHE A 431 13.57 4.21 -2.75
C PHE A 431 15.02 3.82 -2.40
N LEU A 432 15.45 2.61 -2.77
CA LEU A 432 16.73 2.03 -2.37
C LEU A 432 17.84 2.18 -3.41
N ILE A 433 17.52 2.20 -4.72
CA ILE A 433 18.52 2.23 -5.79
C ILE A 433 19.22 3.59 -5.84
N THR A 434 20.50 3.58 -6.18
CA THR A 434 21.28 4.81 -6.40
C THR A 434 20.61 5.70 -7.47
N GLY A 435 20.32 6.95 -7.12
CA GLY A 435 19.66 7.90 -8.02
C GLY A 435 18.20 7.60 -8.32
N GLY A 436 17.57 6.67 -7.58
CA GLY A 436 16.15 6.38 -7.72
C GLY A 436 15.30 7.62 -7.41
N ILE A 437 14.17 7.76 -8.13
CA ILE A 437 13.33 8.96 -8.04
C ILE A 437 12.75 9.18 -6.63
N ASN A 438 12.57 8.10 -5.86
CA ASN A 438 12.06 8.16 -4.50
C ASN A 438 13.18 8.05 -3.44
N ASN A 439 14.45 8.07 -3.86
CA ASN A 439 15.60 7.97 -2.95
C ASN A 439 15.84 9.32 -2.25
N ILE A 440 15.00 9.61 -1.26
CA ILE A 440 15.09 10.85 -0.49
C ILE A 440 16.38 10.94 0.34
N THR A 441 16.94 9.80 0.75
CA THR A 441 18.12 9.74 1.62
C THR A 441 19.43 10.09 0.90
N GLY A 442 19.49 9.91 -0.41
CA GLY A 442 20.74 10.00 -1.18
C GLY A 442 21.65 8.78 -0.98
N TYR A 443 21.10 7.68 -0.47
CA TYR A 443 21.85 6.44 -0.32
C TYR A 443 22.36 5.94 -1.68
N SER A 444 23.62 5.53 -1.70
CA SER A 444 24.28 4.99 -2.89
C SER A 444 25.20 3.86 -2.48
N ASN A 445 24.99 2.68 -3.04
CA ASN A 445 25.80 1.50 -2.77
C ASN A 445 25.70 0.53 -3.94
N SER A 446 26.78 0.37 -4.70
CA SER A 446 26.81 -0.48 -5.90
C SER A 446 26.51 -1.96 -5.63
N ALA A 447 26.81 -2.46 -4.43
CA ALA A 447 26.46 -3.84 -4.05
C ALA A 447 24.95 -3.99 -3.80
N VAL A 448 24.30 -2.95 -3.28
CA VAL A 448 22.85 -2.89 -3.13
C VAL A 448 22.20 -2.78 -4.50
N ASP A 449 22.68 -1.90 -5.37
CA ASP A 449 22.17 -1.74 -6.73
C ASP A 449 22.24 -3.07 -7.51
N LYS A 450 23.35 -3.77 -7.38
CA LYS A 450 23.50 -5.10 -7.98
C LYS A 450 22.52 -6.12 -7.42
N ALA A 451 22.35 -6.16 -6.10
CA ALA A 451 21.44 -7.11 -5.45
C ALA A 451 19.97 -6.80 -5.77
N LEU A 452 19.58 -5.51 -5.84
CA LEU A 452 18.26 -5.10 -6.32
C LEU A 452 18.02 -5.56 -7.76
N GLY A 453 19.02 -5.40 -8.64
CA GLY A 453 18.96 -5.89 -10.02
C GLY A 453 18.79 -7.41 -10.11
N GLU A 454 19.55 -8.18 -9.31
CA GLU A 454 19.41 -9.64 -9.26
C GLU A 454 18.03 -10.09 -8.79
N GLY A 455 17.47 -9.44 -7.76
CA GLY A 455 16.12 -9.71 -7.30
C GLY A 455 15.05 -9.39 -8.36
N ARG A 456 15.28 -8.33 -9.15
CA ARG A 456 14.41 -7.93 -10.25
C ARG A 456 14.39 -8.93 -11.41
N LEU A 457 15.51 -9.63 -11.63
CA LEU A 457 15.66 -10.59 -12.73
C LEU A 457 15.08 -11.97 -12.46
N SER A 458 14.52 -12.22 -11.28
CA SER A 458 13.98 -13.53 -10.93
C SER A 458 12.54 -13.43 -10.41
N PRO A 459 11.63 -14.31 -10.86
CA PRO A 459 10.31 -14.49 -10.24
C PRO A 459 10.37 -15.43 -9.02
N ASP A 460 11.48 -16.18 -8.81
CA ASP A 460 11.64 -17.14 -7.71
C ASP A 460 11.80 -16.40 -6.37
N PRO A 461 10.86 -16.56 -5.41
CA PRO A 461 10.93 -15.91 -4.10
C PRO A 461 12.19 -16.23 -3.32
N LYS A 462 12.78 -17.43 -3.51
CA LYS A 462 14.02 -17.81 -2.82
C LYS A 462 15.22 -17.01 -3.36
N VAL A 463 15.35 -16.91 -4.68
CA VAL A 463 16.42 -16.12 -5.33
C VAL A 463 16.28 -14.64 -4.94
N ARG A 464 15.06 -14.12 -4.94
CA ARG A 464 14.76 -12.77 -4.51
C ARG A 464 15.13 -12.53 -3.04
N ARG A 465 14.74 -13.44 -2.14
CA ARG A 465 15.08 -13.36 -0.72
C ARG A 465 16.59 -13.36 -0.49
N ASP A 466 17.34 -14.21 -1.19
CA ASP A 466 18.80 -14.25 -1.07
C ASP A 466 19.45 -12.93 -1.55
N ALA A 467 18.93 -12.33 -2.62
CA ALA A 467 19.35 -11.02 -3.10
C ALA A 467 18.99 -9.92 -2.08
N TYR A 468 17.77 -9.89 -1.61
CA TYR A 468 17.30 -8.85 -0.68
C TYR A 468 17.83 -9.02 0.75
N THR A 469 18.28 -10.22 1.12
CA THR A 469 19.08 -10.41 2.35
C THR A 469 20.38 -9.61 2.30
N ARG A 470 21.05 -9.56 1.14
CA ARG A 470 22.25 -8.73 0.95
C ARG A 470 21.92 -7.24 1.01
N VAL A 471 20.79 -6.83 0.44
CA VAL A 471 20.27 -5.47 0.56
C VAL A 471 20.07 -5.11 2.03
N GLN A 472 19.28 -5.90 2.78
CA GLN A 472 19.00 -5.62 4.19
C GLN A 472 20.28 -5.61 5.05
N THR A 473 21.24 -6.50 4.78
CA THR A 473 22.53 -6.53 5.47
C THR A 473 23.30 -5.22 5.27
N ALA A 474 23.32 -4.72 4.03
CA ALA A 474 23.96 -3.44 3.73
C ALA A 474 23.23 -2.26 4.37
N LEU A 475 21.89 -2.25 4.34
CA LEU A 475 21.09 -1.23 5.00
C LEU A 475 21.31 -1.20 6.52
N ASN A 476 21.41 -2.35 7.18
CA ASN A 476 21.69 -2.45 8.62
C ASN A 476 23.12 -1.93 8.97
N ARG A 477 24.08 -2.09 8.06
CA ARG A 477 25.43 -1.56 8.23
C ARG A 477 25.49 -0.04 7.98
N ASP A 478 24.92 0.42 6.88
CA ASP A 478 25.09 1.79 6.37
C ASP A 478 24.08 2.77 6.98
N MET A 479 22.97 2.25 7.52
CA MET A 479 21.90 2.96 8.24
C MET A 479 21.38 4.22 7.52
N PRO A 480 20.91 4.13 6.26
CA PRO A 480 20.34 5.30 5.59
C PRO A 480 19.00 5.73 6.21
N PHE A 481 18.35 4.84 6.92
CA PHE A 481 17.15 5.04 7.73
C PHE A 481 17.09 3.99 8.84
N TRP A 482 16.31 4.27 9.87
CA TRP A 482 16.00 3.33 10.93
C TRP A 482 14.49 3.07 10.96
N VAL A 483 14.09 1.83 10.68
CA VAL A 483 12.69 1.37 10.73
C VAL A 483 12.38 0.89 12.13
N TYR A 484 11.35 1.46 12.78
CA TYR A 484 11.00 1.11 14.17
C TYR A 484 9.70 0.32 14.31
N LEU A 485 8.76 0.45 13.35
CA LEU A 485 7.56 -0.40 13.28
C LEU A 485 7.36 -0.92 11.85
N GLU A 486 6.89 -2.16 11.74
CA GLU A 486 6.49 -2.75 10.48
C GLU A 486 5.28 -2.03 9.88
N ALA A 487 5.13 -2.11 8.57
CA ALA A 487 4.01 -1.56 7.85
C ALA A 487 2.85 -2.56 7.82
N SER A 488 1.64 -2.07 8.02
CA SER A 488 0.42 -2.79 7.69
C SER A 488 -0.62 -1.83 7.15
N ALA A 489 -1.56 -2.35 6.39
CA ALA A 489 -2.78 -1.67 6.02
C ALA A 489 -3.95 -2.59 6.35
N ALA A 490 -5.06 -2.04 6.81
CA ALA A 490 -6.23 -2.84 7.09
C ALA A 490 -7.51 -2.17 6.65
N ALA A 491 -8.44 -2.96 6.14
CA ALA A 491 -9.83 -2.58 6.07
C ALA A 491 -10.50 -2.88 7.41
N VAL A 492 -11.20 -1.88 7.94
CA VAL A 492 -12.00 -1.98 9.15
C VAL A 492 -13.45 -1.77 8.76
N HIS A 493 -14.32 -2.70 9.09
CA HIS A 493 -15.72 -2.61 8.69
C HIS A 493 -16.70 -3.18 9.72
N SER A 494 -17.96 -2.79 9.58
CA SER A 494 -19.03 -3.35 10.40
C SER A 494 -19.28 -4.82 10.05
N ARG A 495 -19.80 -5.60 10.99
CA ARG A 495 -20.16 -7.01 10.77
C ARG A 495 -21.29 -7.18 9.73
N HIS A 496 -22.03 -6.12 9.42
CA HIS A 496 -23.08 -6.12 8.41
C HIS A 496 -22.54 -5.97 6.97
N ILE A 497 -21.26 -5.67 6.83
CA ILE A 497 -20.57 -5.60 5.55
C ILE A 497 -19.74 -6.87 5.41
N THR A 498 -19.88 -7.54 4.27
CA THR A 498 -19.11 -8.75 3.93
C THR A 498 -18.52 -8.62 2.53
N GLY A 499 -17.62 -9.53 2.14
CA GLY A 499 -16.94 -9.47 0.85
C GLY A 499 -15.91 -8.35 0.75
N VAL A 500 -15.44 -7.83 1.89
CA VAL A 500 -14.31 -6.90 1.94
C VAL A 500 -13.05 -7.71 1.79
N GLU A 501 -12.41 -7.58 0.64
CA GLU A 501 -11.17 -8.29 0.31
C GLU A 501 -10.09 -7.27 -0.02
N PRO A 502 -9.10 -7.05 0.87
CA PRO A 502 -7.96 -6.20 0.58
C PRO A 502 -7.06 -6.81 -0.49
N PHE A 503 -6.49 -5.96 -1.34
CA PHE A 503 -5.48 -6.35 -2.32
C PHE A 503 -4.39 -5.28 -2.43
N ASN A 504 -3.27 -5.62 -3.07
CA ASN A 504 -2.08 -4.76 -3.13
C ASN A 504 -1.74 -4.20 -1.73
N ASP A 505 -1.59 -2.89 -1.61
CA ASP A 505 -1.20 -2.18 -0.37
C ASP A 505 -2.40 -1.83 0.54
N GLY A 506 -3.52 -2.55 0.49
CA GLY A 506 -4.73 -2.25 1.27
C GLY A 506 -5.83 -1.54 0.46
N LEU A 507 -5.83 -1.70 -0.85
CA LEU A 507 -7.01 -1.42 -1.67
C LEU A 507 -8.06 -2.50 -1.46
N VAL A 508 -9.32 -2.18 -1.78
CA VAL A 508 -10.45 -3.09 -1.57
C VAL A 508 -11.13 -3.41 -2.91
N HIS A 509 -11.53 -4.67 -3.07
CA HIS A 509 -12.37 -5.12 -4.17
C HIS A 509 -13.82 -4.70 -3.95
N PHE A 510 -14.23 -3.56 -4.52
CA PHE A 510 -15.57 -2.99 -4.31
C PHE A 510 -16.70 -3.76 -5.01
N ASP A 511 -16.41 -4.56 -6.01
CA ASP A 511 -17.37 -5.38 -6.73
C ASP A 511 -18.01 -6.47 -5.85
N ARG A 512 -17.28 -6.97 -4.83
CA ARG A 512 -17.69 -8.07 -3.97
C ARG A 512 -18.37 -7.67 -2.67
N ILE A 513 -18.28 -6.39 -2.32
CA ILE A 513 -18.86 -5.89 -1.07
C ILE A 513 -20.38 -6.04 -1.11
N THR A 514 -20.93 -6.61 -0.04
CA THR A 514 -22.37 -6.80 0.15
C THR A 514 -22.75 -6.44 1.58
N ARG A 515 -24.01 -6.12 1.78
CA ARG A 515 -24.58 -5.88 3.10
C ARG A 515 -25.39 -7.11 3.50
N SER A 516 -25.09 -7.69 4.66
CA SER A 516 -25.96 -8.71 5.25
C SER A 516 -27.18 -8.06 5.89
N THR A 517 -28.32 -8.75 5.85
CA THR A 517 -29.44 -8.39 6.71
C THR A 517 -29.09 -8.89 8.11
N ALA A 518 -28.72 -7.97 9.00
CA ALA A 518 -28.86 -8.27 10.41
C ALA A 518 -30.34 -8.08 10.78
N ASP A 519 -30.90 -9.11 11.35
CA ASP A 519 -32.15 -9.00 12.11
C ASP A 519 -31.90 -8.27 13.43
#